data_2f3d2021c7d42442c8c19e039fcc49d2
#
_entry.id   2f3d2021c7d42442c8c19e039fcc49d2
#
_cell.length_a   1.000
_cell.length_b   1.000
_cell.length_c   1.000
_cell.angle_alpha   90.00
_cell.angle_beta   90.00
_cell.angle_gamma   90.00
#
_symmetry.space_group_name_H-M   'P 1'
#
loop_
_entity.id
_entity.type
_entity.pdbx_description
1 polymer ?
#
loop_
_entity_poly.entity_id
_entity_poly.type
_entity_poly.pdbx_seq_one_letter_code
_entity_poly.pdbx_strand_id
1 'polypeptide(L)'
;MSDSILVINTGSSSIKFQVFNCRPVLKCLLKGKIVDLGLNPSFMAMDSANQAQTLALPADCNHEEALHFLFRWFQEQNQGGPINTVTHRIVHGGERYTSSVVITPEVMAYLRQLCPLAPLHQPHNLMAVDIFSAFKPELVQIACFDTAFHAGHDPLLTAYALPQTLRDQGIRRYGFHGLSYEWLAHSLRQNEPELIKKRLVAAHLGNGASLCAMNNGCSVDTTMGMTALDGLPMGTRCGSLDPGAVIYMTRELQLSPDEAESILYYESGLRGLSQWTQDVRLLQNSEDPRARFALDFFCLRTAQFAGMMAVSLGGIDGLVFTGGIGENAETVRDRIVHSLDFLRPFEVRVIEANEEHMMALHTLTVLENQKEERT
;
A
#
# COMPACT_ATOMS: atom_id res chain seq x y z
N MET A 1 -18.58 -14.20 23.36
CA MET A 1 -18.81 -12.94 22.62
C MET A 1 -18.16 -13.10 21.28
N SER A 2 -18.86 -12.80 20.19
CA SER A 2 -18.25 -12.83 18.85
C SER A 2 -17.30 -11.64 18.75
N ASP A 3 -16.00 -11.91 18.71
CA ASP A 3 -14.99 -10.88 18.59
C ASP A 3 -14.87 -10.56 17.09
N SER A 4 -15.60 -9.53 16.62
CA SER A 4 -15.49 -9.06 15.24
C SER A 4 -14.46 -7.93 15.15
N ILE A 5 -13.61 -8.01 14.13
CA ILE A 5 -12.60 -7.00 13.78
C ILE A 5 -13.10 -6.26 12.53
N LEU A 6 -13.13 -4.94 12.59
CA LEU A 6 -13.28 -4.10 11.42
C LEU A 6 -11.89 -3.66 10.96
N VAL A 7 -11.55 -3.92 9.72
CA VAL A 7 -10.31 -3.46 9.07
C VAL A 7 -10.66 -2.30 8.15
N ILE A 8 -9.95 -1.19 8.29
CA ILE A 8 -10.13 0.05 7.50
C ILE A 8 -8.81 0.38 6.79
N ASN A 9 -8.92 0.59 5.49
CA ASN A 9 -7.83 1.03 4.63
C ASN A 9 -8.26 2.33 3.92
N THR A 10 -7.86 3.47 4.44
CA THR A 10 -8.21 4.80 3.92
C THR A 10 -7.13 5.27 2.96
N GLY A 11 -7.45 5.29 1.66
CA GLY A 11 -6.62 5.86 0.61
C GLY A 11 -6.96 7.32 0.31
N SER A 12 -6.26 7.94 -0.64
CA SER A 12 -6.46 9.35 -1.03
C SER A 12 -7.82 9.64 -1.65
N SER A 13 -8.45 8.68 -2.31
CA SER A 13 -9.75 8.84 -3.00
C SER A 13 -10.72 7.70 -2.73
N SER A 14 -10.41 6.83 -1.78
CA SER A 14 -11.23 5.66 -1.48
C SER A 14 -11.03 5.16 -0.06
N ILE A 15 -12.03 4.48 0.46
CA ILE A 15 -11.98 3.76 1.73
C ILE A 15 -12.35 2.32 1.43
N LYS A 16 -11.46 1.37 1.75
CA LYS A 16 -11.76 -0.06 1.72
C LYS A 16 -11.97 -0.56 3.13
N PHE A 17 -12.83 -1.54 3.30
CA PHE A 17 -13.06 -2.13 4.59
C PHE A 17 -13.40 -3.62 4.49
N GLN A 18 -13.08 -4.35 5.54
CA GLN A 18 -13.52 -5.73 5.72
C GLN A 18 -13.89 -5.97 7.19
N VAL A 19 -14.90 -6.80 7.42
CA VAL A 19 -15.28 -7.27 8.76
C VAL A 19 -14.94 -8.75 8.86
N PHE A 20 -14.20 -9.09 9.90
CA PHE A 20 -13.81 -10.47 10.15
C PHE A 20 -14.42 -10.98 11.46
N ASN A 21 -14.83 -12.24 11.45
CA ASN A 21 -15.06 -13.00 12.66
C ASN A 21 -13.76 -13.74 13.04
N CYS A 22 -13.37 -13.65 14.31
CA CYS A 22 -12.09 -14.18 14.79
C CYS A 22 -12.18 -15.64 15.28
N ARG A 23 -13.36 -16.20 15.45
CA ARG A 23 -13.54 -17.54 16.03
C ARG A 23 -14.56 -18.39 15.27
N PRO A 24 -14.31 -19.70 15.11
CA PRO A 24 -13.11 -20.47 15.51
C PRO A 24 -11.89 -20.21 14.63
N VAL A 25 -12.10 -19.66 13.43
CA VAL A 25 -11.06 -19.33 12.43
C VAL A 25 -11.36 -17.93 11.88
N LEU A 26 -10.33 -17.16 11.56
CA LEU A 26 -10.47 -15.86 10.93
C LEU A 26 -11.22 -15.99 9.60
N LYS A 27 -12.40 -15.39 9.52
CA LYS A 27 -13.26 -15.46 8.33
C LYS A 27 -13.82 -14.07 8.00
N CYS A 28 -13.63 -13.65 6.75
CA CYS A 28 -14.27 -12.45 6.25
C CYS A 28 -15.80 -12.66 6.17
N LEU A 29 -16.54 -11.80 6.86
CA LEU A 29 -18.01 -11.78 6.87
C LEU A 29 -18.58 -10.79 5.85
N LEU A 30 -17.87 -9.67 5.67
CA LEU A 30 -18.30 -8.54 4.88
C LEU A 30 -17.08 -7.82 4.32
N LYS A 31 -17.12 -7.43 3.05
CA LYS A 31 -16.11 -6.59 2.42
C LYS A 31 -16.78 -5.48 1.63
N GLY A 32 -16.14 -4.33 1.55
CA GLY A 32 -16.68 -3.24 0.77
C GLY A 32 -15.69 -2.11 0.57
N LYS A 33 -16.16 -1.11 -0.15
CA LYS A 33 -15.37 0.09 -0.46
C LYS A 33 -16.28 1.29 -0.70
N ILE A 34 -15.73 2.46 -0.45
CA ILE A 34 -16.23 3.73 -0.97
C ILE A 34 -15.16 4.21 -1.97
N VAL A 35 -15.56 4.60 -3.16
CA VAL A 35 -14.65 5.05 -4.23
C VAL A 35 -15.07 6.40 -4.76
N ASP A 36 -14.17 7.05 -5.50
CA ASP A 36 -14.40 8.34 -6.17
C ASP A 36 -14.78 9.48 -5.22
N LEU A 37 -14.22 9.46 -3.99
CA LEU A 37 -14.41 10.54 -3.01
C LEU A 37 -14.00 11.88 -3.60
N GLY A 38 -14.87 12.88 -3.42
CA GLY A 38 -14.70 14.22 -3.97
C GLY A 38 -15.11 14.39 -5.44
N LEU A 39 -15.64 13.34 -6.09
CA LEU A 39 -16.15 13.37 -7.46
C LEU A 39 -17.60 12.88 -7.52
N ASN A 40 -17.81 11.60 -7.64
CA ASN A 40 -19.11 10.93 -7.61
C ASN A 40 -19.03 9.71 -6.68
N PRO A 41 -18.99 9.89 -5.36
CA PRO A 41 -18.73 8.82 -4.43
C PRO A 41 -19.78 7.73 -4.48
N SER A 42 -19.33 6.48 -4.49
CA SER A 42 -20.19 5.31 -4.43
C SER A 42 -19.73 4.33 -3.36
N PHE A 43 -20.67 3.84 -2.58
CA PHE A 43 -20.49 2.78 -1.61
C PHE A 43 -20.87 1.44 -2.21
N MET A 44 -20.04 0.44 -2.00
CA MET A 44 -20.28 -0.95 -2.38
C MET A 44 -19.92 -1.85 -1.20
N ALA A 45 -20.80 -2.79 -0.87
CA ALA A 45 -20.52 -3.82 0.13
C ALA A 45 -21.03 -5.17 -0.37
N MET A 46 -20.36 -6.24 0.03
CA MET A 46 -20.72 -7.61 -0.28
C MET A 46 -20.51 -8.49 0.96
N ASP A 47 -21.53 -9.26 1.32
CA ASP A 47 -21.45 -10.18 2.43
C ASP A 47 -20.88 -11.56 2.04
N SER A 48 -20.72 -12.44 3.02
CA SER A 48 -20.22 -13.80 2.83
C SER A 48 -21.17 -14.72 2.02
N ALA A 49 -22.42 -14.30 1.78
CA ALA A 49 -23.38 -14.98 0.91
C ALA A 49 -23.39 -14.38 -0.52
N ASN A 50 -22.42 -13.51 -0.85
CA ASN A 50 -22.33 -12.74 -2.10
C ASN A 50 -23.53 -11.83 -2.38
N GLN A 51 -24.24 -11.39 -1.35
CA GLN A 51 -25.25 -10.36 -1.50
C GLN A 51 -24.57 -9.00 -1.57
N ALA A 52 -24.74 -8.33 -2.69
CA ALA A 52 -24.12 -7.04 -2.94
C ALA A 52 -25.11 -5.91 -2.66
N GLN A 53 -24.64 -4.86 -2.03
CA GLN A 53 -25.33 -3.59 -1.86
C GLN A 53 -24.51 -2.47 -2.51
N THR A 54 -25.16 -1.60 -3.27
CA THR A 54 -24.53 -0.41 -3.86
C THR A 54 -25.40 0.80 -3.56
N LEU A 55 -24.79 1.87 -3.08
CA LEU A 55 -25.43 3.14 -2.77
C LEU A 55 -24.60 4.29 -3.36
N ALA A 56 -25.26 5.24 -4.01
CA ALA A 56 -24.64 6.53 -4.34
C ALA A 56 -24.58 7.39 -3.08
N LEU A 57 -23.45 8.03 -2.85
CA LEU A 57 -23.27 9.02 -1.78
C LEU A 57 -23.41 10.43 -2.37
N PRO A 58 -23.62 11.47 -1.53
CA PRO A 58 -23.63 12.86 -2.00
C PRO A 58 -22.36 13.19 -2.80
N ALA A 59 -22.49 13.97 -3.86
CA ALA A 59 -21.38 14.28 -4.76
C ALA A 59 -20.21 15.03 -4.07
N ASP A 60 -20.53 15.79 -3.03
CA ASP A 60 -19.58 16.53 -2.19
C ASP A 60 -19.05 15.72 -0.99
N CYS A 61 -19.45 14.45 -0.86
CA CYS A 61 -19.03 13.58 0.26
C CYS A 61 -17.51 13.45 0.30
N ASN A 62 -16.93 13.97 1.35
CA ASN A 62 -15.50 13.88 1.66
C ASN A 62 -15.17 12.64 2.51
N HIS A 63 -13.90 12.48 2.88
CA HIS A 63 -13.45 11.33 3.69
C HIS A 63 -14.10 11.26 5.07
N GLU A 64 -14.28 12.39 5.72
CA GLU A 64 -14.90 12.45 7.04
C GLU A 64 -16.36 12.00 6.97
N GLU A 65 -17.14 12.55 6.05
CA GLU A 65 -18.53 12.18 5.83
C GLU A 65 -18.71 10.73 5.43
N ALA A 66 -17.78 10.21 4.59
CA ALA A 66 -17.76 8.81 4.19
C ALA A 66 -17.49 7.86 5.38
N LEU A 67 -16.58 8.21 6.29
CA LEU A 67 -16.33 7.45 7.52
C LEU A 67 -17.51 7.52 8.48
N HIS A 68 -18.15 8.68 8.62
CA HIS A 68 -19.38 8.85 9.39
C HIS A 68 -20.53 8.00 8.82
N PHE A 69 -20.68 7.98 7.50
CA PHE A 69 -21.64 7.11 6.83
C PHE A 69 -21.35 5.64 7.12
N LEU A 70 -20.12 5.22 6.93
CA LEU A 70 -19.68 3.86 7.13
C LEU A 70 -19.93 3.36 8.56
N PHE A 71 -19.60 4.18 9.55
CA PHE A 71 -19.84 3.84 10.96
C PHE A 71 -21.32 3.63 11.27
N ARG A 72 -22.20 4.55 10.82
CA ARG A 72 -23.67 4.42 10.99
C ARG A 72 -24.20 3.18 10.29
N TRP A 73 -23.74 2.94 9.06
CA TRP A 73 -24.13 1.78 8.28
C TRP A 73 -23.77 0.47 9.00
N PHE A 74 -22.58 0.37 9.62
CA PHE A 74 -22.20 -0.81 10.42
C PHE A 74 -23.10 -1.02 11.64
N GLN A 75 -23.53 0.04 12.30
CA GLN A 75 -24.45 -0.06 13.45
C GLN A 75 -25.82 -0.63 13.04
N GLU A 76 -26.29 -0.32 11.84
CA GLU A 76 -27.57 -0.76 11.31
C GLU A 76 -27.54 -2.22 10.82
N GLN A 77 -26.40 -2.71 10.33
CA GLN A 77 -26.31 -4.03 9.69
C GLN A 77 -26.40 -5.22 10.65
N ASN A 78 -26.10 -5.06 11.92
CA ASN A 78 -26.09 -6.14 12.94
C ASN A 78 -25.38 -7.44 12.51
N GLN A 79 -24.63 -7.43 11.41
CA GLN A 79 -23.92 -8.59 10.87
C GLN A 79 -22.58 -8.78 11.61
N GLY A 80 -22.41 -9.94 12.22
CA GLY A 80 -21.16 -10.30 12.90
C GLY A 80 -21.07 -9.96 14.38
N GLY A 81 -22.11 -9.34 14.99
CA GLY A 81 -22.10 -8.90 16.38
C GLY A 81 -21.39 -7.56 16.58
N PRO A 82 -21.19 -7.11 17.84
CA PRO A 82 -20.60 -5.81 18.09
C PRO A 82 -19.15 -5.75 17.64
N ILE A 83 -18.80 -4.72 16.87
CA ILE A 83 -17.41 -4.40 16.55
C ILE A 83 -16.76 -3.81 17.81
N ASN A 84 -15.75 -4.51 18.31
CA ASN A 84 -15.00 -4.12 19.50
C ASN A 84 -13.56 -3.72 19.20
N THR A 85 -13.08 -4.06 18.00
CA THR A 85 -11.73 -3.75 17.54
C THR A 85 -11.77 -3.19 16.13
N VAL A 86 -11.05 -2.10 15.90
CA VAL A 86 -10.85 -1.51 14.57
C VAL A 86 -9.36 -1.50 14.26
N THR A 87 -9.01 -1.94 13.08
CA THR A 87 -7.63 -1.96 12.60
C THR A 87 -7.48 -1.01 11.43
N HIS A 88 -6.49 -0.13 11.51
CA HIS A 88 -6.22 0.90 10.53
C HIS A 88 -4.93 0.61 9.79
N ARG A 89 -4.96 0.72 8.47
CA ARG A 89 -3.74 0.88 7.69
C ARG A 89 -3.19 2.28 7.95
N ILE A 90 -1.94 2.34 8.38
CA ILE A 90 -1.17 3.57 8.53
C ILE A 90 0.04 3.46 7.62
N VAL A 91 0.18 4.41 6.70
CA VAL A 91 1.22 4.32 5.67
C VAL A 91 2.63 4.37 6.27
N HIS A 92 2.85 5.17 7.33
CA HIS A 92 4.18 5.37 7.87
C HIS A 92 4.26 5.16 9.39
N GLY A 93 5.07 4.19 9.82
CA GLY A 93 5.38 3.92 11.23
C GLY A 93 6.65 4.60 11.75
N GLY A 94 7.40 5.27 10.86
CA GLY A 94 8.71 5.86 11.18
C GLY A 94 9.74 4.79 11.53
N GLU A 95 10.72 5.17 12.33
CA GLU A 95 11.72 4.24 12.88
C GLU A 95 11.23 3.56 14.16
N ARG A 96 10.20 4.14 14.81
CA ARG A 96 9.73 3.69 16.11
C ARG A 96 8.78 2.49 16.01
N TYR A 97 7.88 2.48 15.04
CA TYR A 97 6.87 1.42 14.91
C TYR A 97 7.19 0.50 13.74
N THR A 98 7.89 -0.58 14.07
CA THR A 98 8.33 -1.65 13.15
C THR A 98 7.44 -2.90 13.20
N SER A 99 6.34 -2.81 13.95
CA SER A 99 5.30 -3.84 14.07
C SER A 99 3.96 -3.16 14.37
N SER A 100 2.86 -3.90 14.21
CA SER A 100 1.53 -3.41 14.54
C SER A 100 1.37 -3.16 16.03
N VAL A 101 0.70 -2.07 16.41
CA VAL A 101 0.57 -1.62 17.79
C VAL A 101 -0.86 -1.17 18.11
N VAL A 102 -1.22 -1.24 19.39
CA VAL A 102 -2.44 -0.57 19.88
C VAL A 102 -2.24 0.94 19.83
N ILE A 103 -3.22 1.63 19.32
CA ILE A 103 -3.20 3.09 19.21
C ILE A 103 -3.49 3.70 20.58
N THR A 104 -2.52 4.45 21.09
CA THR A 104 -2.64 5.27 22.30
C THR A 104 -2.45 6.74 21.95
N PRO A 105 -2.71 7.68 22.88
CA PRO A 105 -2.42 9.10 22.64
C PRO A 105 -0.95 9.36 22.25
N GLU A 106 0.01 8.61 22.84
CA GLU A 106 1.44 8.72 22.53
C GLU A 106 1.75 8.22 21.12
N VAL A 107 1.11 7.11 20.70
CA VAL A 107 1.22 6.59 19.33
C VAL A 107 0.71 7.64 18.35
N MET A 108 -0.48 8.19 18.59
CA MET A 108 -1.07 9.23 17.73
C MET A 108 -0.20 10.48 17.64
N ALA A 109 0.34 10.94 18.78
CA ALA A 109 1.22 12.12 18.82
C ALA A 109 2.47 11.92 17.93
N TYR A 110 3.08 10.73 17.98
CA TYR A 110 4.22 10.40 17.13
C TYR A 110 3.82 10.28 15.65
N LEU A 111 2.73 9.57 15.33
CA LEU A 111 2.28 9.38 13.95
C LEU A 111 1.92 10.70 13.26
N ARG A 112 1.40 11.69 13.99
CA ARG A 112 1.16 13.04 13.45
C ARG A 112 2.43 13.75 13.01
N GLN A 113 3.57 13.51 13.68
CA GLN A 113 4.86 14.07 13.29
C GLN A 113 5.37 13.50 11.96
N LEU A 114 4.88 12.32 11.56
CA LEU A 114 5.26 11.68 10.30
C LEU A 114 4.42 12.15 9.09
N CYS A 115 3.39 13.00 9.29
CA CYS A 115 2.56 13.49 8.18
C CYS A 115 3.38 14.11 7.02
N PRO A 116 4.46 14.87 7.25
CA PRO A 116 5.29 15.38 6.16
C PRO A 116 5.97 14.32 5.30
N LEU A 117 6.14 13.08 5.81
CA LEU A 117 6.75 11.98 5.06
C LEU A 117 5.75 11.25 4.14
N ALA A 118 4.45 11.40 4.40
CA ALA A 118 3.39 10.80 3.62
C ALA A 118 2.16 11.71 3.56
N PRO A 119 2.29 12.94 3.00
CA PRO A 119 1.26 13.98 3.09
C PRO A 119 -0.07 13.58 2.47
N LEU A 120 -0.06 12.72 1.45
CA LEU A 120 -1.26 12.27 0.74
C LEU A 120 -2.06 11.18 1.47
N HIS A 121 -1.45 10.50 2.43
CA HIS A 121 -2.06 9.30 3.03
C HIS A 121 -2.15 9.41 4.56
N GLN A 122 -1.06 9.79 5.23
CA GLN A 122 -0.99 9.80 6.69
C GLN A 122 -2.10 10.63 7.35
N PRO A 123 -2.41 11.85 6.90
CA PRO A 123 -3.50 12.64 7.48
C PRO A 123 -4.86 11.94 7.38
N HIS A 124 -5.18 11.32 6.25
CA HIS A 124 -6.44 10.59 6.06
C HIS A 124 -6.50 9.31 6.91
N ASN A 125 -5.36 8.60 7.05
CA ASN A 125 -5.30 7.44 7.92
C ASN A 125 -5.56 7.82 9.39
N LEU A 126 -4.95 8.90 9.87
CA LEU A 126 -5.10 9.36 11.26
C LEU A 126 -6.49 9.96 11.52
N MET A 127 -7.09 10.63 10.53
CA MET A 127 -8.48 11.11 10.60
C MET A 127 -9.45 9.95 10.88
N ALA A 128 -9.27 8.79 10.23
CA ALA A 128 -10.11 7.62 10.51
C ALA A 128 -10.01 7.20 11.96
N VAL A 129 -8.80 7.18 12.55
CA VAL A 129 -8.60 6.86 13.97
C VAL A 129 -9.33 7.85 14.87
N ASP A 130 -9.21 9.16 14.60
CA ASP A 130 -9.86 10.20 15.39
C ASP A 130 -11.39 10.07 15.35
N ILE A 131 -11.97 9.82 14.18
CA ILE A 131 -13.41 9.64 14.01
C ILE A 131 -13.91 8.44 14.79
N PHE A 132 -13.24 7.28 14.70
CA PHE A 132 -13.63 6.10 15.46
C PHE A 132 -13.45 6.30 16.99
N SER A 133 -12.44 7.03 17.43
CA SER A 133 -12.26 7.41 18.84
C SER A 133 -13.39 8.30 19.37
N ALA A 134 -13.87 9.23 18.54
CA ALA A 134 -14.97 10.12 18.91
C ALA A 134 -16.31 9.38 18.99
N PHE A 135 -16.56 8.43 18.10
CA PHE A 135 -17.81 7.67 18.10
C PHE A 135 -17.94 6.65 19.21
N LYS A 136 -16.86 5.95 19.51
CA LYS A 136 -16.85 4.85 20.47
C LYS A 136 -15.49 4.80 21.19
N PRO A 137 -15.28 5.62 22.23
CA PRO A 137 -13.99 5.75 22.94
C PRO A 137 -13.44 4.44 23.51
N GLU A 138 -14.29 3.46 23.77
CA GLU A 138 -13.90 2.14 24.28
C GLU A 138 -13.40 1.16 23.21
N LEU A 139 -13.43 1.54 21.93
CA LEU A 139 -12.89 0.70 20.86
C LEU A 139 -11.39 0.52 21.00
N VAL A 140 -10.96 -0.73 20.94
CA VAL A 140 -9.53 -1.03 20.76
C VAL A 140 -9.17 -0.73 19.31
N GLN A 141 -8.26 0.20 19.10
CA GLN A 141 -7.81 0.56 17.75
C GLN A 141 -6.35 0.12 17.56
N ILE A 142 -6.05 -0.48 16.42
CA ILE A 142 -4.73 -1.03 16.09
C ILE A 142 -4.23 -0.39 14.81
N ALA A 143 -2.95 0.02 14.82
CA ALA A 143 -2.24 0.51 13.64
C ALA A 143 -1.41 -0.62 13.02
N CYS A 144 -1.56 -0.83 11.71
CA CYS A 144 -0.70 -1.67 10.89
C CYS A 144 0.03 -0.78 9.87
N PHE A 145 1.35 -0.97 9.73
CA PHE A 145 2.20 -0.02 9.00
C PHE A 145 2.73 -0.61 7.70
N ASP A 146 2.63 0.15 6.60
CA ASP A 146 3.22 -0.23 5.31
C ASP A 146 4.75 -0.32 5.37
N THR A 147 5.38 0.44 6.25
CA THR A 147 6.84 0.46 6.40
C THR A 147 7.38 -0.69 7.26
N ALA A 148 6.54 -1.36 8.04
CA ALA A 148 6.97 -2.33 9.06
C ALA A 148 7.70 -3.54 8.46
N PHE A 149 7.22 -4.09 7.35
CA PHE A 149 7.82 -5.25 6.68
C PHE A 149 9.25 -4.99 6.18
N HIS A 150 9.61 -3.72 5.98
CA HIS A 150 10.92 -3.28 5.49
C HIS A 150 11.87 -2.82 6.61
N ALA A 151 11.43 -2.83 7.86
CA ALA A 151 12.19 -2.24 8.98
C ALA A 151 13.55 -2.92 9.25
N GLY A 152 13.71 -4.18 8.85
CA GLY A 152 14.95 -4.97 9.04
C GLY A 152 16.00 -4.82 7.96
N HIS A 153 15.88 -3.88 7.03
CA HIS A 153 16.85 -3.69 5.95
C HIS A 153 18.23 -3.28 6.46
N ASP A 154 19.27 -3.78 5.78
CA ASP A 154 20.65 -3.37 6.02
C ASP A 154 20.81 -1.86 5.86
N PRO A 155 21.58 -1.19 6.75
CA PRO A 155 21.87 0.25 6.63
C PRO A 155 22.43 0.68 5.28
N LEU A 156 23.15 -0.16 4.56
CA LEU A 156 23.63 0.12 3.20
C LEU A 156 22.50 0.26 2.18
N LEU A 157 21.40 -0.44 2.39
CA LEU A 157 20.22 -0.41 1.51
C LEU A 157 19.24 0.71 1.88
N THR A 158 19.33 1.22 3.11
CA THR A 158 18.44 2.29 3.58
C THR A 158 19.07 3.69 3.53
N ALA A 159 20.41 3.78 3.44
CA ALA A 159 21.09 5.07 3.42
C ALA A 159 20.94 5.77 2.07
N TYR A 160 20.80 7.11 2.12
CA TYR A 160 21.13 7.99 1.00
C TYR A 160 22.56 8.49 1.14
N ALA A 161 23.22 8.73 0.02
CA ALA A 161 24.59 9.30 -0.02
C ALA A 161 24.57 10.82 0.32
N LEU A 162 24.05 11.13 1.49
CA LEU A 162 23.92 12.48 2.04
C LEU A 162 24.81 12.65 3.27
N PRO A 163 25.15 13.92 3.64
CA PRO A 163 25.86 14.19 4.89
C PRO A 163 25.17 13.56 6.10
N GLN A 164 25.98 13.12 7.09
CA GLN A 164 25.47 12.46 8.28
C GLN A 164 24.43 13.30 9.02
N THR A 165 24.65 14.63 9.11
CA THR A 165 23.73 15.59 9.76
C THR A 165 22.30 15.58 9.19
N LEU A 166 22.14 15.24 7.92
CA LEU A 166 20.82 15.08 7.29
C LEU A 166 20.25 13.66 7.55
N ARG A 167 21.08 12.64 7.50
CA ARG A 167 20.67 11.28 7.79
C ARG A 167 20.20 11.11 9.24
N ASP A 168 20.84 11.80 10.18
CA ASP A 168 20.45 11.84 11.60
C ASP A 168 19.07 12.49 11.83
N GLN A 169 18.53 13.17 10.84
CA GLN A 169 17.16 13.71 10.86
C GLN A 169 16.11 12.73 10.30
N GLY A 170 16.46 11.46 10.10
CA GLY A 170 15.57 10.44 9.57
C GLY A 170 15.42 10.47 8.04
N ILE A 171 16.32 11.18 7.31
CA ILE A 171 16.34 11.14 5.84
C ILE A 171 16.99 9.85 5.38
N ARG A 172 16.16 8.81 5.21
CA ARG A 172 16.55 7.47 4.80
C ARG A 172 15.44 6.82 3.98
N ARG A 173 15.73 5.66 3.40
CA ARG A 173 14.71 4.82 2.75
C ARG A 173 13.94 4.05 3.82
N TYR A 174 12.60 4.03 3.70
CA TYR A 174 11.70 3.26 4.56
C TYR A 174 11.06 2.10 3.80
N GLY A 175 10.55 2.35 2.58
CA GLY A 175 9.77 1.39 1.81
C GLY A 175 8.30 1.38 2.22
N PHE A 176 7.43 0.97 1.31
CA PHE A 176 5.97 0.95 1.48
C PHE A 176 5.37 -0.29 0.82
N HIS A 177 4.04 -0.44 0.87
CA HIS A 177 3.32 -1.64 0.48
C HIS A 177 3.72 -2.88 1.31
N GLY A 178 4.29 -2.69 2.49
CA GLY A 178 4.76 -3.79 3.32
C GLY A 178 3.68 -4.80 3.65
N LEU A 179 2.45 -4.35 3.94
CA LEU A 179 1.30 -5.24 4.20
C LEU A 179 0.98 -6.14 2.99
N SER A 180 1.12 -5.61 1.77
CA SER A 180 0.94 -6.39 0.55
C SER A 180 2.03 -7.45 0.38
N TYR A 181 3.30 -7.10 0.60
CA TYR A 181 4.41 -8.05 0.52
C TYR A 181 4.37 -9.10 1.62
N GLU A 182 3.95 -8.72 2.80
CA GLU A 182 3.77 -9.64 3.92
C GLU A 182 2.64 -10.63 3.64
N TRP A 183 1.55 -10.19 3.03
CA TRP A 183 0.50 -11.07 2.53
C TRP A 183 1.03 -12.06 1.48
N LEU A 184 1.84 -11.62 0.52
CA LEU A 184 2.48 -12.52 -0.45
C LEU A 184 3.35 -13.57 0.25
N ALA A 185 4.17 -13.14 1.21
CA ALA A 185 5.02 -14.05 1.98
C ALA A 185 4.17 -15.04 2.80
N HIS A 186 3.07 -14.59 3.41
CA HIS A 186 2.13 -15.44 4.13
C HIS A 186 1.48 -16.47 3.20
N SER A 187 0.95 -16.03 2.08
CA SER A 187 0.31 -16.90 1.08
C SER A 187 1.26 -17.96 0.53
N LEU A 188 2.49 -17.56 0.19
CA LEU A 188 3.51 -18.50 -0.29
C LEU A 188 3.95 -19.50 0.78
N ARG A 189 4.07 -19.09 2.05
CA ARG A 189 4.38 -20.03 3.16
C ARG A 189 3.32 -21.13 3.27
N GLN A 190 2.08 -20.81 2.99
CA GLN A 190 0.98 -21.77 3.09
C GLN A 190 0.87 -22.67 1.85
N ASN A 191 1.03 -22.09 0.67
CA ASN A 191 0.70 -22.79 -0.59
C ASN A 191 1.94 -23.30 -1.33
N GLU A 192 3.09 -22.62 -1.22
CA GLU A 192 4.35 -22.96 -1.89
C GLU A 192 5.55 -22.81 -0.95
N PRO A 193 5.65 -23.66 0.12
CA PRO A 193 6.64 -23.50 1.19
C PRO A 193 8.09 -23.65 0.73
N GLU A 194 8.35 -24.26 -0.42
CA GLU A 194 9.70 -24.34 -0.98
C GLU A 194 10.05 -23.10 -1.81
N LEU A 195 9.07 -22.45 -2.43
CA LEU A 195 9.32 -21.24 -3.21
C LEU A 195 9.63 -20.04 -2.29
N ILE A 196 8.90 -19.90 -1.18
CA ILE A 196 9.10 -18.77 -0.24
C ILE A 196 10.51 -18.73 0.38
N LYS A 197 11.19 -19.86 0.48
CA LYS A 197 12.57 -19.96 1.00
C LYS A 197 13.61 -19.41 0.04
N LYS A 198 13.24 -19.20 -1.23
CA LYS A 198 14.12 -18.76 -2.32
C LYS A 198 14.21 -17.24 -2.40
N ARG A 199 15.03 -16.76 -3.34
CA ARG A 199 15.22 -15.34 -3.66
C ARG A 199 14.10 -14.89 -4.60
N LEU A 200 13.20 -14.07 -4.10
CA LEU A 200 12.02 -13.64 -4.84
C LEU A 200 12.04 -12.12 -5.05
N VAL A 201 11.67 -11.69 -6.24
CA VAL A 201 11.28 -10.29 -6.47
C VAL A 201 9.76 -10.24 -6.51
N ALA A 202 9.15 -9.55 -5.56
CA ALA A 202 7.73 -9.31 -5.53
C ALA A 202 7.42 -7.96 -6.18
N ALA A 203 6.40 -7.92 -7.05
CA ALA A 203 5.98 -6.75 -7.81
C ALA A 203 4.52 -6.41 -7.48
N HIS A 204 4.33 -5.42 -6.60
CA HIS A 204 3.02 -4.82 -6.39
C HIS A 204 2.81 -3.75 -7.45
N LEU A 205 1.97 -4.04 -8.44
CA LEU A 205 1.68 -3.15 -9.55
C LEU A 205 0.20 -2.75 -9.53
N GLY A 206 -0.05 -1.51 -9.16
CA GLY A 206 -1.38 -0.90 -9.09
C GLY A 206 -1.31 0.59 -9.46
N ASN A 207 -2.23 1.40 -8.96
CA ASN A 207 -2.12 2.86 -9.09
C ASN A 207 -0.86 3.39 -8.35
N GLY A 208 -0.54 2.81 -7.18
CA GLY A 208 0.81 2.80 -6.63
C GLY A 208 1.55 1.55 -7.10
N ALA A 209 2.86 1.64 -7.33
CA ALA A 209 3.67 0.51 -7.77
C ALA A 209 5.03 0.49 -7.07
N SER A 210 5.46 -0.69 -6.67
CA SER A 210 6.80 -0.92 -6.11
C SER A 210 7.25 -2.36 -6.30
N LEU A 211 8.53 -2.60 -6.10
CA LEU A 211 9.12 -3.94 -6.00
C LEU A 211 9.70 -4.14 -4.61
N CYS A 212 9.74 -5.39 -4.19
CA CYS A 212 10.41 -5.83 -2.98
C CYS A 212 11.27 -7.05 -3.30
N ALA A 213 12.55 -6.98 -2.95
CA ALA A 213 13.44 -8.11 -2.91
C ALA A 213 13.18 -8.90 -1.63
N MET A 214 12.83 -10.17 -1.73
CA MET A 214 12.57 -11.05 -0.59
C MET A 214 13.48 -12.24 -0.59
N ASN A 215 13.99 -12.60 0.58
CA ASN A 215 14.75 -13.83 0.81
C ASN A 215 14.15 -14.55 2.02
N ASN A 216 13.81 -15.83 1.83
CA ASN A 216 13.14 -16.63 2.86
C ASN A 216 11.89 -15.93 3.46
N GLY A 217 11.15 -15.24 2.61
CA GLY A 217 9.93 -14.51 2.98
C GLY A 217 10.14 -13.26 3.83
N CYS A 218 11.37 -12.77 3.95
CA CYS A 218 11.70 -11.49 4.61
C CYS A 218 12.11 -10.46 3.56
N SER A 219 11.71 -9.20 3.77
CA SER A 219 12.13 -8.08 2.93
C SER A 219 13.64 -7.83 3.09
N VAL A 220 14.34 -7.71 1.97
CA VAL A 220 15.78 -7.39 1.90
C VAL A 220 15.99 -5.99 1.36
N ASP A 221 15.24 -5.61 0.31
CA ASP A 221 15.30 -4.30 -0.34
C ASP A 221 13.95 -3.96 -0.96
N THR A 222 13.70 -2.68 -1.25
CA THR A 222 12.47 -2.23 -1.91
C THR A 222 12.72 -0.97 -2.74
N THR A 223 11.88 -0.72 -3.72
CA THR A 223 12.06 0.40 -4.65
C THR A 223 11.58 1.75 -4.13
N MET A 224 10.57 1.80 -3.27
CA MET A 224 10.15 3.06 -2.66
C MET A 224 11.18 3.53 -1.63
N GLY A 225 11.33 4.84 -1.51
CA GLY A 225 12.37 5.49 -0.72
C GLY A 225 11.89 6.04 0.63
N MET A 226 12.25 7.29 0.90
CA MET A 226 11.78 8.06 2.07
C MET A 226 10.27 8.28 2.00
N THR A 227 9.75 8.48 0.81
CA THR A 227 8.34 8.65 0.51
C THR A 227 7.86 7.61 -0.50
N ALA A 228 6.57 7.51 -0.68
CA ALA A 228 5.95 6.65 -1.70
C ALA A 228 6.01 7.25 -3.12
N LEU A 229 6.83 8.28 -3.34
CA LEU A 229 7.04 8.90 -4.66
C LEU A 229 8.17 8.23 -5.44
N ASP A 230 9.21 7.75 -4.73
CA ASP A 230 10.41 7.13 -5.32
C ASP A 230 10.12 5.74 -5.91
N GLY A 231 11.01 5.26 -6.75
CA GLY A 231 11.01 3.91 -7.34
C GLY A 231 10.37 3.86 -8.72
N LEU A 232 9.40 3.01 -8.91
CA LEU A 232 8.73 2.81 -10.20
C LEU A 232 7.93 4.05 -10.62
N PRO A 233 7.80 4.33 -11.93
CA PRO A 233 6.72 5.16 -12.42
C PRO A 233 5.39 4.50 -12.06
N MET A 234 4.38 5.29 -11.70
CA MET A 234 3.10 4.79 -11.20
C MET A 234 1.94 5.35 -12.04
N GLY A 235 0.72 5.23 -11.59
CA GLY A 235 -0.42 5.79 -12.30
C GLY A 235 -0.26 7.30 -12.56
N THR A 236 0.04 8.06 -11.51
CA THR A 236 0.22 9.52 -11.56
C THR A 236 1.54 10.03 -10.99
N ARG A 237 2.31 9.18 -10.29
CA ARG A 237 3.58 9.54 -9.66
C ARG A 237 4.74 9.29 -10.60
N CYS A 238 5.74 10.19 -10.56
CA CYS A 238 6.87 10.13 -11.49
C CYS A 238 7.80 8.92 -11.27
N GLY A 239 7.90 8.39 -10.04
CA GLY A 239 8.95 7.46 -9.65
C GLY A 239 10.30 8.16 -9.50
N SER A 240 11.38 7.39 -9.56
CA SER A 240 12.74 7.91 -9.43
C SER A 240 13.05 8.96 -10.51
N LEU A 241 13.47 10.12 -10.04
CA LEU A 241 13.81 11.29 -10.85
C LEU A 241 15.17 11.83 -10.40
N ASP A 242 15.92 12.44 -11.32
CA ASP A 242 17.12 13.20 -10.98
C ASP A 242 16.77 14.37 -10.05
N PRO A 243 17.40 14.49 -8.86
CA PRO A 243 17.19 15.61 -7.96
C PRO A 243 17.46 16.98 -8.64
N GLY A 244 18.39 17.01 -9.60
CA GLY A 244 18.67 18.20 -10.41
C GLY A 244 17.48 18.67 -11.24
N ALA A 245 16.62 17.74 -11.68
CA ALA A 245 15.39 18.10 -12.38
C ALA A 245 14.42 18.87 -11.46
N VAL A 246 14.28 18.45 -10.19
CA VAL A 246 13.45 19.16 -9.21
C VAL A 246 14.00 20.56 -8.93
N ILE A 247 15.32 20.67 -8.78
CA ILE A 247 15.99 21.96 -8.60
C ILE A 247 15.76 22.86 -9.81
N TYR A 248 15.84 22.32 -11.03
CA TYR A 248 15.58 23.06 -12.27
C TYR A 248 14.13 23.56 -12.33
N MET A 249 13.16 22.69 -11.99
CA MET A 249 11.74 23.05 -11.96
C MET A 249 11.48 24.25 -11.02
N THR A 250 12.08 24.24 -9.84
CA THR A 250 11.85 25.30 -8.85
C THR A 250 12.65 26.57 -9.14
N ARG A 251 13.88 26.48 -9.68
CA ARG A 251 14.74 27.64 -9.93
C ARG A 251 14.53 28.27 -11.28
N GLU A 252 14.52 27.47 -12.35
CA GLU A 252 14.48 27.98 -13.73
C GLU A 252 13.04 28.11 -14.25
N LEU A 253 12.18 27.13 -13.96
CA LEU A 253 10.76 27.20 -14.33
C LEU A 253 9.91 27.96 -13.31
N GLN A 254 10.52 28.42 -12.19
CA GLN A 254 9.88 29.22 -11.14
C GLN A 254 8.66 28.57 -10.49
N LEU A 255 8.57 27.22 -10.52
CA LEU A 255 7.52 26.52 -9.82
C LEU A 255 7.74 26.60 -8.31
N SER A 256 6.69 26.88 -7.57
CA SER A 256 6.71 26.73 -6.11
C SER A 256 6.93 25.27 -5.70
N PRO A 257 7.40 24.98 -4.49
CA PRO A 257 7.48 23.61 -3.98
C PRO A 257 6.17 22.85 -4.08
N ASP A 258 5.03 23.49 -3.81
CA ASP A 258 3.70 22.87 -3.86
C ASP A 258 3.28 22.54 -5.30
N GLU A 259 3.57 23.41 -6.27
CA GLU A 259 3.33 23.13 -7.70
C GLU A 259 4.21 21.98 -8.19
N ALA A 260 5.49 21.96 -7.80
CA ALA A 260 6.39 20.88 -8.15
C ALA A 260 5.89 19.53 -7.52
N GLU A 261 5.47 19.56 -6.25
CA GLU A 261 4.88 18.40 -5.59
C GLU A 261 3.63 17.91 -6.32
N SER A 262 2.71 18.82 -6.68
CA SER A 262 1.49 18.48 -7.43
C SER A 262 1.80 17.77 -8.74
N ILE A 263 2.73 18.28 -9.53
CA ILE A 263 3.15 17.68 -10.79
C ILE A 263 3.71 16.26 -10.57
N LEU A 264 4.61 16.11 -9.60
CA LEU A 264 5.30 14.85 -9.36
C LEU A 264 4.36 13.74 -8.84
N TYR A 265 3.36 14.10 -8.03
CA TYR A 265 2.42 13.15 -7.45
C TYR A 265 1.17 12.87 -8.30
N TYR A 266 0.63 13.88 -9.01
CA TYR A 266 -0.71 13.78 -9.62
C TYR A 266 -0.73 13.89 -11.14
N GLU A 267 0.31 14.45 -11.76
CA GLU A 267 0.31 14.78 -13.19
C GLU A 267 1.37 14.02 -13.98
N SER A 268 2.15 13.19 -13.31
CA SER A 268 3.26 12.39 -13.85
C SER A 268 2.84 10.93 -14.13
N GLY A 269 3.79 10.03 -14.16
CA GLY A 269 3.58 8.59 -14.34
C GLY A 269 2.92 8.25 -15.67
N LEU A 270 2.08 7.21 -15.66
CA LEU A 270 1.34 6.77 -16.85
C LEU A 270 0.45 7.87 -17.40
N ARG A 271 -0.23 8.62 -16.52
CA ARG A 271 -1.07 9.76 -16.92
C ARG A 271 -0.28 10.83 -17.62
N GLY A 272 0.86 11.26 -17.06
CA GLY A 272 1.71 12.30 -17.65
C GLY A 272 2.32 11.87 -18.99
N LEU A 273 2.83 10.65 -19.07
CA LEU A 273 3.43 10.12 -20.30
C LEU A 273 2.42 9.91 -21.42
N SER A 274 1.23 9.41 -21.09
CA SER A 274 0.15 9.22 -22.07
C SER A 274 -0.57 10.51 -22.43
N GLN A 275 -0.46 11.56 -21.59
CA GLN A 275 -1.24 12.80 -21.67
C GLN A 275 -2.76 12.54 -21.68
N TRP A 276 -3.19 11.46 -21.06
CA TRP A 276 -4.59 11.04 -21.09
C TRP A 276 -5.03 10.38 -19.79
N THR A 277 -4.59 9.13 -19.50
CA THR A 277 -5.11 8.33 -18.39
C THR A 277 -4.01 7.50 -17.71
N GLN A 278 -4.22 7.15 -16.46
CA GLN A 278 -3.43 6.14 -15.74
C GLN A 278 -4.00 4.72 -15.84
N ASP A 279 -5.20 4.55 -16.40
CA ASP A 279 -5.85 3.24 -16.49
C ASP A 279 -5.17 2.37 -17.55
N VAL A 280 -4.43 1.36 -17.11
CA VAL A 280 -3.69 0.43 -17.97
C VAL A 280 -4.60 -0.28 -18.98
N ARG A 281 -5.85 -0.58 -18.59
CA ARG A 281 -6.82 -1.24 -19.50
C ARG A 281 -7.15 -0.35 -20.70
N LEU A 282 -7.32 0.97 -20.47
CA LEU A 282 -7.57 1.93 -21.53
C LEU A 282 -6.31 2.13 -22.39
N LEU A 283 -5.13 2.23 -21.75
CA LEU A 283 -3.86 2.38 -22.45
C LEU A 283 -3.55 1.17 -23.35
N GLN A 284 -3.80 -0.06 -22.88
CA GLN A 284 -3.57 -1.28 -23.66
C GLN A 284 -4.46 -1.40 -24.91
N ASN A 285 -5.67 -0.85 -24.84
CA ASN A 285 -6.64 -0.88 -25.93
C ASN A 285 -6.58 0.34 -26.87
N SER A 286 -5.60 1.24 -26.66
CA SER A 286 -5.43 2.45 -27.43
C SER A 286 -4.40 2.28 -28.56
N GLU A 287 -4.69 2.81 -29.73
CA GLU A 287 -3.75 2.92 -30.85
C GLU A 287 -2.87 4.19 -30.76
N ASP A 288 -3.10 5.07 -29.78
CA ASP A 288 -2.32 6.30 -29.59
C ASP A 288 -0.85 5.95 -29.24
N PRO A 289 0.13 6.46 -30.02
CA PRO A 289 1.55 6.22 -29.73
C PRO A 289 1.98 6.64 -28.33
N ARG A 290 1.33 7.64 -27.71
CA ARG A 290 1.61 8.09 -26.35
C ARG A 290 1.18 7.05 -25.29
N ALA A 291 0.04 6.38 -25.52
CA ALA A 291 -0.40 5.28 -24.65
C ALA A 291 0.59 4.11 -24.70
N ARG A 292 1.04 3.75 -25.91
CA ARG A 292 2.07 2.73 -26.11
C ARG A 292 3.39 3.12 -25.43
N PHE A 293 3.86 4.34 -25.63
CA PHE A 293 5.07 4.85 -25.00
C PHE A 293 5.00 4.79 -23.46
N ALA A 294 3.87 5.19 -22.87
CA ALA A 294 3.67 5.14 -21.43
C ALA A 294 3.78 3.71 -20.88
N LEU A 295 3.15 2.73 -21.56
CA LEU A 295 3.23 1.32 -21.19
C LEU A 295 4.62 0.73 -21.38
N ASP A 296 5.29 1.03 -22.50
CA ASP A 296 6.64 0.57 -22.78
C ASP A 296 7.61 1.12 -21.73
N PHE A 297 7.49 2.39 -21.37
CA PHE A 297 8.28 3.02 -20.31
C PHE A 297 8.02 2.34 -18.95
N PHE A 298 6.76 2.13 -18.58
CA PHE A 298 6.40 1.46 -17.32
C PHE A 298 6.99 0.06 -17.23
N CYS A 299 6.84 -0.76 -18.29
CA CYS A 299 7.36 -2.12 -18.32
C CYS A 299 8.89 -2.15 -18.24
N LEU A 300 9.56 -1.30 -19.03
CA LEU A 300 11.02 -1.20 -19.05
C LEU A 300 11.57 -0.79 -17.69
N ARG A 301 11.01 0.26 -17.08
CA ARG A 301 11.45 0.73 -15.76
C ARG A 301 11.21 -0.34 -14.68
N THR A 302 10.07 -1.02 -14.71
CA THR A 302 9.79 -2.12 -13.78
C THR A 302 10.82 -3.24 -13.92
N ALA A 303 11.18 -3.64 -15.14
CA ALA A 303 12.20 -4.65 -15.38
C ALA A 303 13.59 -4.19 -14.92
N GLN A 304 13.97 -2.92 -15.15
CA GLN A 304 15.25 -2.36 -14.68
C GLN A 304 15.36 -2.41 -13.16
N PHE A 305 14.30 -2.01 -12.45
CA PHE A 305 14.24 -2.09 -10.99
C PHE A 305 14.22 -3.54 -10.48
N ALA A 306 13.57 -4.46 -11.21
CA ALA A 306 13.64 -5.90 -10.87
C ALA A 306 15.07 -6.45 -11.00
N GLY A 307 15.82 -6.00 -12.01
CA GLY A 307 17.26 -6.30 -12.12
C GLY A 307 18.07 -5.74 -10.94
N MET A 308 17.74 -4.53 -10.47
CA MET A 308 18.35 -3.95 -9.27
C MET A 308 18.04 -4.79 -8.02
N MET A 309 16.79 -5.22 -7.83
CA MET A 309 16.41 -6.12 -6.74
C MET A 309 17.13 -7.46 -6.82
N ALA A 310 17.35 -7.99 -8.03
CA ALA A 310 18.12 -9.22 -8.22
C ALA A 310 19.58 -9.05 -7.76
N VAL A 311 20.18 -7.87 -7.90
CA VAL A 311 21.52 -7.57 -7.36
C VAL A 311 21.53 -7.63 -5.84
N SER A 312 20.55 -7.03 -5.17
CA SER A 312 20.41 -7.05 -3.70
C SER A 312 20.24 -8.48 -3.15
N LEU A 313 19.69 -9.40 -3.96
CA LEU A 313 19.50 -10.81 -3.61
C LEU A 313 20.68 -11.72 -4.02
N GLY A 314 21.61 -11.25 -4.86
CA GLY A 314 22.62 -12.11 -5.49
C GLY A 314 22.03 -13.07 -6.51
N GLY A 315 20.93 -12.72 -7.17
CA GLY A 315 20.18 -13.48 -8.17
C GLY A 315 18.69 -13.54 -7.87
N ILE A 316 17.93 -14.22 -8.72
CA ILE A 316 16.47 -14.34 -8.60
C ILE A 316 16.05 -15.78 -8.91
N ASP A 317 15.17 -16.35 -8.10
CA ASP A 317 14.60 -17.68 -8.29
C ASP A 317 13.09 -17.60 -8.62
N GLY A 318 12.45 -16.46 -8.34
CA GLY A 318 11.04 -16.21 -8.67
C GLY A 318 10.69 -14.74 -8.75
N LEU A 319 9.71 -14.44 -9.61
CA LEU A 319 9.06 -13.13 -9.77
C LEU A 319 7.57 -13.30 -9.45
N VAL A 320 7.09 -12.57 -8.46
CA VAL A 320 5.71 -12.68 -7.95
C VAL A 320 4.97 -11.38 -8.18
N PHE A 321 3.90 -11.42 -8.96
CA PHE A 321 3.06 -10.25 -9.27
C PHE A 321 1.83 -10.19 -8.37
N THR A 322 1.45 -8.98 -7.97
CA THR A 322 0.21 -8.66 -7.24
C THR A 322 -0.24 -7.23 -7.55
N GLY A 323 -1.38 -6.83 -7.00
CA GLY A 323 -1.99 -5.54 -7.25
C GLY A 323 -2.72 -5.48 -8.58
N GLY A 324 -3.60 -4.50 -8.75
CA GLY A 324 -4.58 -4.48 -9.84
C GLY A 324 -3.98 -4.62 -11.26
N ILE A 325 -2.83 -4.03 -11.53
CA ILE A 325 -2.10 -4.19 -12.80
C ILE A 325 -1.39 -5.55 -12.81
N GLY A 326 -0.67 -5.89 -11.72
CA GLY A 326 0.06 -7.14 -11.61
C GLY A 326 -0.81 -8.37 -11.76
N GLU A 327 -2.03 -8.34 -11.25
CA GLU A 327 -3.01 -9.44 -11.32
C GLU A 327 -3.69 -9.55 -12.68
N ASN A 328 -4.10 -8.40 -13.26
CA ASN A 328 -5.05 -8.40 -14.39
C ASN A 328 -4.45 -8.05 -15.75
N ALA A 329 -3.22 -7.49 -15.81
CA ALA A 329 -2.58 -7.09 -17.05
C ALA A 329 -1.50 -8.08 -17.50
N GLU A 330 -1.90 -9.20 -18.11
CA GLU A 330 -1.01 -10.26 -18.57
C GLU A 330 0.07 -9.72 -19.51
N THR A 331 -0.30 -8.90 -20.49
CA THR A 331 0.65 -8.33 -21.46
C THR A 331 1.72 -7.44 -20.80
N VAL A 332 1.40 -6.78 -19.68
CA VAL A 332 2.39 -6.01 -18.89
C VAL A 332 3.37 -6.98 -18.21
N ARG A 333 2.86 -8.04 -17.60
CA ARG A 333 3.70 -9.06 -16.97
C ARG A 333 4.65 -9.71 -17.99
N ASP A 334 4.13 -10.11 -19.15
CA ASP A 334 4.92 -10.75 -20.20
C ASP A 334 6.05 -9.87 -20.71
N ARG A 335 5.80 -8.57 -20.91
CA ARG A 335 6.84 -7.61 -21.30
C ARG A 335 7.93 -7.46 -20.23
N ILE A 336 7.53 -7.39 -18.96
CA ILE A 336 8.48 -7.31 -17.84
C ILE A 336 9.31 -8.59 -17.78
N VAL A 337 8.66 -9.76 -17.81
CA VAL A 337 9.31 -11.08 -17.76
C VAL A 337 10.27 -11.26 -18.93
N HIS A 338 9.84 -10.92 -20.16
CA HIS A 338 10.70 -10.99 -21.34
C HIS A 338 11.96 -10.11 -21.22
N SER A 339 11.82 -8.93 -20.64
CA SER A 339 12.98 -8.03 -20.41
C SER A 339 13.98 -8.59 -19.39
N LEU A 340 13.58 -9.61 -18.62
CA LEU A 340 14.38 -10.28 -17.59
C LEU A 340 14.88 -11.68 -18.04
N ASP A 341 14.68 -12.08 -19.29
CA ASP A 341 15.05 -13.41 -19.79
C ASP A 341 16.53 -13.75 -19.57
N PHE A 342 17.40 -12.76 -19.50
CA PHE A 342 18.83 -12.94 -19.19
C PHE A 342 19.11 -13.40 -17.73
N LEU A 343 18.11 -13.32 -16.83
CA LEU A 343 18.19 -13.79 -15.44
C LEU A 343 17.62 -15.20 -15.25
N ARG A 344 17.08 -15.82 -16.29
CA ARG A 344 16.51 -17.17 -16.20
C ARG A 344 17.56 -18.23 -15.81
N PRO A 345 17.15 -19.32 -15.12
CA PRO A 345 15.75 -19.69 -14.84
C PRO A 345 15.20 -19.04 -13.58
N PHE A 346 13.95 -18.59 -13.62
CA PHE A 346 13.14 -18.17 -12.47
C PHE A 346 11.65 -18.50 -12.69
N GLU A 347 10.95 -18.72 -11.59
CA GLU A 347 9.52 -19.00 -11.63
C GLU A 347 8.70 -17.69 -11.67
N VAL A 348 7.49 -17.72 -12.25
CA VAL A 348 6.58 -16.58 -12.27
C VAL A 348 5.28 -16.98 -11.57
N ARG A 349 4.80 -16.12 -10.66
CA ARG A 349 3.53 -16.32 -9.95
C ARG A 349 2.71 -15.04 -9.97
N VAL A 350 1.40 -15.21 -9.88
CA VAL A 350 0.43 -14.14 -9.64
C VAL A 350 -0.36 -14.51 -8.39
N ILE A 351 -0.37 -13.61 -7.42
CA ILE A 351 -1.07 -13.81 -6.15
C ILE A 351 -1.98 -12.59 -5.91
N GLU A 352 -3.26 -12.83 -5.68
CA GLU A 352 -4.22 -11.76 -5.39
C GLU A 352 -3.87 -11.03 -4.09
N ALA A 353 -3.91 -9.70 -4.13
CA ALA A 353 -3.67 -8.86 -2.97
C ALA A 353 -4.79 -9.02 -1.92
N ASN A 354 -4.41 -9.11 -0.66
CA ASN A 354 -5.35 -9.13 0.46
C ASN A 354 -4.73 -8.51 1.73
N GLU A 355 -4.43 -7.24 1.64
CA GLU A 355 -3.82 -6.47 2.74
C GLU A 355 -4.71 -6.47 3.98
N GLU A 356 -6.02 -6.38 3.79
CA GLU A 356 -7.00 -6.36 4.88
C GLU A 356 -6.99 -7.67 5.69
N HIS A 357 -6.76 -8.81 5.04
CA HIS A 357 -6.62 -10.10 5.74
C HIS A 357 -5.32 -10.12 6.57
N MET A 358 -4.23 -9.61 6.02
CA MET A 358 -2.95 -9.50 6.75
C MET A 358 -3.10 -8.61 7.98
N MET A 359 -3.78 -7.47 7.84
CA MET A 359 -4.08 -6.58 8.97
C MET A 359 -4.94 -7.27 10.05
N ALA A 360 -5.90 -8.11 9.66
CA ALA A 360 -6.70 -8.87 10.61
C ALA A 360 -5.85 -9.91 11.36
N LEU A 361 -4.88 -10.56 10.71
CA LEU A 361 -3.92 -11.47 11.35
C LEU A 361 -3.04 -10.72 12.37
N HIS A 362 -2.52 -9.56 12.00
CA HIS A 362 -1.77 -8.70 12.93
C HIS A 362 -2.59 -8.30 14.15
N THR A 363 -3.87 -8.01 13.93
CA THR A 363 -4.79 -7.66 15.03
C THR A 363 -4.90 -8.80 16.04
N LEU A 364 -5.06 -10.04 15.57
CA LEU A 364 -5.11 -11.21 16.46
C LEU A 364 -3.83 -11.34 17.29
N THR A 365 -2.68 -11.22 16.65
CA THR A 365 -1.38 -11.29 17.34
C THR A 365 -1.24 -10.20 18.42
N VAL A 366 -1.60 -8.94 18.10
CA VAL A 366 -1.53 -7.83 19.08
C VAL A 366 -2.46 -8.06 20.26
N LEU A 367 -3.69 -8.56 20.00
CA LEU A 367 -4.67 -8.83 21.06
C LEU A 367 -4.27 -10.04 21.94
N GLU A 368 -3.58 -11.03 21.39
CA GLU A 368 -3.05 -12.17 22.13
C GLU A 368 -1.92 -11.73 23.07
N ASN A 369 -0.94 -10.97 22.58
CA ASN A 369 0.16 -10.43 23.36
C ASN A 369 -0.34 -9.57 24.53
N GLN A 370 -1.37 -8.74 24.33
CA GLN A 370 -1.98 -7.95 25.41
C GLN A 370 -2.63 -8.79 26.52
N LYS A 371 -3.12 -9.98 26.19
CA LYS A 371 -3.69 -10.88 27.21
C LYS A 371 -2.61 -11.52 28.06
N GLU A 372 -1.49 -11.89 27.44
CA GLU A 372 -0.34 -12.47 28.14
C GLU A 372 0.33 -11.47 29.07
N GLU A 373 0.41 -10.19 28.70
CA GLU A 373 0.97 -9.12 29.56
C GLU A 373 0.08 -8.79 30.77
N ARG A 374 -1.20 -9.16 30.76
CA ARG A 374 -2.16 -8.91 31.85
C ARG A 374 -2.31 -10.08 32.81
N THR A 375 -1.76 -11.25 32.50
CA THR A 375 -1.74 -12.46 33.32
C THR A 375 -0.42 -12.64 34.04
#